data_78d4ba268823bc024a57219727fc3b35
#
_entry.id   78d4ba268823bc024a57219727fc3b35
#
_cell.length_a   1.000
_cell.length_b   1.000
_cell.length_c   1.000
_cell.angle_alpha   90.00
_cell.angle_beta   90.00
_cell.angle_gamma   90.00
#
_symmetry.space_group_name_H-M   'P 1'
#
loop_
_entity.id
_entity.type
_entity.pdbx_description
1 polymer ?
#
loop_
_entity_poly.entity_id
_entity_poly.type
_entity_poly.pdbx_seq_one_letter_code
_entity_poly.pdbx_strand_id
1 'polypeptide(L)'
;MSVRIRTPHRLTSVLAAGLLALAGAVATTTSAQAAGRDGVCDAGEFCLYYNSDNAGSVSDFTTSISDYGDTQPSCYEFKSAGNGQGLCVKNNAASVWNRTGGSVTVFYNSGYAGDSQTFAAGTKANLNATLKNENASHRFGGGTTTKVDMSDALYVGGGGRLTTGFDGYVNTPGRHEGIDFAKGSGSGVKALLGGTVTNVVEGGSGSLSTIAIYNATYDKTIIYLHSNPLDSVDAGDVISKGQQIANEAARGTSATHTHVEMRLGRRTLAAKSVNDPVLDNPNPNPFWEARGYNVR
;
A
#
# COMPACT_ATOMS: atom_id res chain seq x y z
N MET A 1 31.15 -10.52 -18.38
CA MET A 1 30.06 -10.86 -17.46
C MET A 1 28.78 -10.36 -18.11
N SER A 2 27.88 -11.28 -18.50
CA SER A 2 26.68 -10.92 -19.26
C SER A 2 25.56 -10.61 -18.28
N VAL A 3 25.13 -9.36 -18.21
CA VAL A 3 23.92 -8.95 -17.48
C VAL A 3 22.74 -9.28 -18.40
N ARG A 4 21.92 -10.26 -18.02
CA ARG A 4 20.67 -10.52 -18.75
C ARG A 4 19.61 -9.55 -18.27
N ILE A 5 19.24 -8.60 -19.14
CA ILE A 5 18.03 -7.79 -18.99
C ILE A 5 16.92 -8.60 -19.65
N ARG A 6 15.90 -8.99 -18.87
CA ARG A 6 14.74 -9.70 -19.40
C ARG A 6 13.76 -8.71 -20.04
N THR A 7 13.53 -8.87 -21.34
CA THR A 7 12.49 -8.13 -22.08
C THR A 7 11.16 -8.87 -22.02
N PRO A 8 10.00 -8.17 -22.06
CA PRO A 8 8.70 -8.81 -21.99
C PRO A 8 8.46 -9.73 -23.18
N HIS A 9 8.00 -10.96 -22.92
CA HIS A 9 7.61 -11.90 -23.97
C HIS A 9 6.38 -11.37 -24.72
N ARG A 10 6.55 -11.10 -26.01
CA ARG A 10 5.42 -10.89 -26.93
C ARG A 10 4.86 -12.26 -27.33
N LEU A 11 3.62 -12.54 -26.93
CA LEU A 11 2.86 -13.66 -27.45
C LEU A 11 2.53 -13.42 -28.93
N THR A 12 3.14 -14.22 -29.81
CA THR A 12 2.76 -14.31 -31.22
C THR A 12 1.55 -15.22 -31.35
N SER A 13 0.43 -14.64 -31.78
CA SER A 13 -0.82 -15.36 -32.03
C SER A 13 -0.71 -16.17 -33.33
N VAL A 14 -0.80 -17.50 -33.23
CA VAL A 14 -1.06 -18.37 -34.39
C VAL A 14 -2.57 -18.60 -34.47
N LEU A 15 -3.18 -18.13 -35.55
CA LEU A 15 -4.57 -18.43 -35.89
C LEU A 15 -4.68 -19.88 -36.39
N ALA A 16 -5.42 -20.71 -35.68
CA ALA A 16 -5.98 -21.96 -36.22
C ALA A 16 -7.49 -21.95 -35.95
N ALA A 17 -8.25 -22.17 -37.04
CA ALA A 17 -9.70 -22.11 -37.07
C ALA A 17 -10.34 -23.39 -36.52
N GLY A 18 -11.47 -23.22 -35.83
CA GLY A 18 -12.59 -24.16 -35.79
C GLY A 18 -12.71 -25.04 -34.55
N LEU A 19 -13.65 -24.70 -33.67
CA LEU A 19 -14.70 -25.60 -33.17
C LEU A 19 -15.54 -24.80 -32.13
N LEU A 20 -16.86 -24.72 -32.35
CA LEU A 20 -17.81 -24.17 -31.41
C LEU A 20 -17.80 -24.99 -30.11
N ALA A 21 -17.40 -24.37 -29.00
CA ALA A 21 -17.73 -24.85 -27.66
C ALA A 21 -18.36 -23.71 -26.91
N LEU A 22 -19.55 -23.93 -26.34
CA LEU A 22 -20.20 -22.99 -25.41
C LEU A 22 -19.25 -22.72 -24.25
N ALA A 23 -18.59 -21.58 -24.28
CA ALA A 23 -17.82 -21.08 -23.15
C ALA A 23 -18.76 -20.22 -22.29
N GLY A 24 -19.11 -20.74 -21.10
CA GLY A 24 -19.71 -19.93 -20.04
C GLY A 24 -18.80 -18.72 -19.79
N ALA A 25 -19.33 -17.51 -19.97
CA ALA A 25 -18.63 -16.27 -19.62
C ALA A 25 -18.40 -16.26 -18.10
N VAL A 26 -17.19 -16.60 -17.69
CA VAL A 26 -16.72 -16.26 -16.35
C VAL A 26 -16.54 -14.76 -16.36
N ALA A 27 -17.52 -14.02 -15.83
CA ALA A 27 -17.36 -12.60 -15.56
C ALA A 27 -16.23 -12.44 -14.54
N THR A 28 -15.04 -12.11 -15.00
CA THR A 28 -13.99 -11.60 -14.13
C THR A 28 -14.48 -10.24 -13.63
N THR A 29 -14.99 -10.20 -12.40
CA THR A 29 -15.22 -8.95 -11.71
C THR A 29 -13.85 -8.31 -11.48
N THR A 30 -13.44 -7.45 -12.38
CA THR A 30 -12.40 -6.46 -12.06
C THR A 30 -12.97 -5.64 -10.90
N SER A 31 -12.40 -5.78 -9.71
CA SER A 31 -12.68 -4.84 -8.63
C SER A 31 -12.28 -3.46 -9.16
N ALA A 32 -13.29 -2.64 -9.47
CA ALA A 32 -13.06 -1.23 -9.76
C ALA A 32 -12.31 -0.65 -8.54
N GLN A 33 -11.16 -0.07 -8.78
CA GLN A 33 -10.42 0.63 -7.74
C GLN A 33 -11.27 1.85 -7.37
N ALA A 34 -11.49 2.03 -6.07
CA ALA A 34 -12.27 3.14 -5.55
C ALA A 34 -11.76 4.46 -6.12
N ALA A 35 -12.59 5.14 -6.90
CA ALA A 35 -12.34 6.52 -7.30
C ALA A 35 -12.70 7.38 -6.10
N GLY A 36 -11.69 7.85 -5.34
CA GLY A 36 -11.94 8.62 -4.13
C GLY A 36 -12.77 9.87 -4.40
N ARG A 37 -13.81 10.09 -3.60
CA ARG A 37 -14.67 11.28 -3.64
C ARG A 37 -15.64 11.35 -4.83
N ASP A 38 -16.16 10.22 -5.30
CA ASP A 38 -17.13 10.17 -6.40
C ASP A 38 -18.60 10.06 -5.94
N GLY A 39 -18.83 9.87 -4.63
CA GLY A 39 -20.17 9.72 -4.06
C GLY A 39 -20.68 8.28 -4.08
N VAL A 40 -19.81 7.32 -4.37
CA VAL A 40 -20.08 5.88 -4.25
C VAL A 40 -19.20 5.34 -3.11
N CYS A 41 -19.77 4.51 -2.29
CA CYS A 41 -19.00 3.89 -1.21
C CYS A 41 -18.39 2.57 -1.69
N ASP A 42 -17.15 2.60 -2.18
CA ASP A 42 -16.47 1.44 -2.75
C ASP A 42 -15.60 0.67 -1.73
N ALA A 43 -15.13 -0.51 -2.13
CA ALA A 43 -14.19 -1.27 -1.31
C ALA A 43 -12.87 -0.50 -1.12
N GLY A 44 -12.42 -0.39 0.12
CA GLY A 44 -11.23 0.39 0.49
C GLY A 44 -11.53 1.79 1.00
N GLU A 45 -12.79 2.20 1.08
CA GLU A 45 -13.21 3.53 1.48
C GLU A 45 -13.85 3.57 2.87
N PHE A 46 -13.78 4.74 3.48
CA PHE A 46 -14.56 5.12 4.64
C PHE A 46 -15.63 6.14 4.21
N CYS A 47 -16.89 5.81 4.44
CA CYS A 47 -18.01 6.58 3.95
C CYS A 47 -18.82 7.18 5.09
N LEU A 48 -19.10 8.47 4.99
CA LEU A 48 -19.98 9.20 5.87
C LEU A 48 -21.30 9.48 5.15
N TYR A 49 -22.41 9.26 5.84
CA TYR A 49 -23.77 9.47 5.32
C TYR A 49 -24.45 10.59 6.08
N TYR A 50 -25.22 11.40 5.35
CA TYR A 50 -25.96 12.52 5.94
C TYR A 50 -27.03 12.07 6.93
N ASN A 51 -27.74 10.98 6.66
CA ASN A 51 -28.75 10.43 7.54
C ASN A 51 -28.24 9.22 8.33
N SER A 52 -28.98 8.85 9.37
CA SER A 52 -28.78 7.58 10.07
C SER A 52 -29.02 6.39 9.14
N ASP A 53 -28.53 5.20 9.53
CA ASP A 53 -28.75 3.91 8.88
C ASP A 53 -28.20 3.86 7.44
N ASN A 54 -27.13 4.60 7.18
CA ASN A 54 -26.48 4.73 5.89
C ASN A 54 -27.43 5.25 4.78
N ALA A 55 -28.31 6.16 5.14
CA ALA A 55 -29.24 6.81 4.22
C ALA A 55 -28.80 8.25 3.89
N GLY A 56 -29.42 8.83 2.86
CA GLY A 56 -29.09 10.17 2.35
C GLY A 56 -27.83 10.17 1.49
N SER A 57 -27.32 11.37 1.23
CA SER A 57 -26.11 11.55 0.42
C SER A 57 -24.87 11.03 1.16
N VAL A 58 -23.92 10.50 0.40
CA VAL A 58 -22.66 9.93 0.90
C VAL A 58 -21.47 10.80 0.53
N SER A 59 -20.48 10.77 1.39
CA SER A 59 -19.13 11.32 1.21
C SER A 59 -18.12 10.23 1.52
N ASP A 60 -17.33 9.85 0.54
CA ASP A 60 -16.40 8.73 0.54
C ASP A 60 -14.95 9.21 0.66
N PHE A 61 -14.09 8.44 1.33
CA PHE A 61 -12.72 8.82 1.63
C PHE A 61 -11.78 7.61 1.56
N THR A 62 -10.63 7.80 0.94
CA THR A 62 -9.55 6.80 0.87
C THR A 62 -8.41 7.08 1.84
N THR A 63 -8.42 8.24 2.53
CA THR A 63 -7.34 8.70 3.42
C THR A 63 -7.92 9.40 4.65
N SER A 64 -7.09 9.57 5.69
CA SER A 64 -7.42 10.40 6.86
C SER A 64 -7.61 11.86 6.48
N ILE A 65 -8.61 12.51 7.07
CA ILE A 65 -8.90 13.94 6.90
C ILE A 65 -8.86 14.61 8.26
N SER A 66 -7.93 15.54 8.44
CA SER A 66 -7.74 16.26 9.70
C SER A 66 -8.76 17.37 9.94
N ASP A 67 -9.41 17.87 8.90
CA ASP A 67 -10.49 18.84 8.98
C ASP A 67 -11.37 18.73 7.73
N TYR A 68 -12.66 18.51 7.91
CA TYR A 68 -13.59 18.48 6.79
C TYR A 68 -13.88 19.86 6.19
N GLY A 69 -13.51 20.94 6.92
CA GLY A 69 -13.91 22.30 6.55
C GLY A 69 -15.40 22.54 6.76
N ASP A 70 -15.78 23.78 6.94
CA ASP A 70 -17.17 24.18 7.26
C ASP A 70 -17.76 25.20 6.28
N THR A 71 -17.01 25.60 5.27
CA THR A 71 -17.40 26.68 4.35
C THR A 71 -17.21 26.26 2.89
N GLN A 72 -18.25 26.37 2.10
CA GLN A 72 -18.19 26.16 0.65
C GLN A 72 -17.33 27.27 -0.03
N PRO A 73 -16.57 26.93 -1.08
CA PRO A 73 -16.42 25.61 -1.73
C PRO A 73 -15.23 24.77 -1.17
N SER A 74 -14.61 25.21 -0.08
CA SER A 74 -13.39 24.60 0.45
C SER A 74 -13.62 23.38 1.35
N CYS A 75 -14.85 23.16 1.82
CA CYS A 75 -15.17 22.00 2.66
C CYS A 75 -15.30 20.70 1.83
N TYR A 76 -15.11 19.57 2.52
CA TYR A 76 -15.53 18.27 2.00
C TYR A 76 -17.07 18.20 2.02
N GLU A 77 -17.69 17.87 0.91
CA GLU A 77 -19.13 17.82 0.77
C GLU A 77 -19.67 16.41 0.56
N PHE A 78 -20.95 16.20 0.83
CA PHE A 78 -21.68 15.01 0.42
C PHE A 78 -21.90 15.03 -1.08
N LYS A 79 -21.54 13.95 -1.78
CA LYS A 79 -21.43 13.90 -3.24
C LYS A 79 -22.63 13.27 -3.95
N SER A 80 -23.14 12.14 -3.40
CA SER A 80 -24.22 11.41 -4.08
C SER A 80 -25.56 12.15 -4.04
N ALA A 81 -26.45 11.77 -4.95
CA ALA A 81 -27.83 12.23 -4.91
C ALA A 81 -28.51 11.83 -3.60
N GLY A 82 -29.38 12.70 -3.08
CA GLY A 82 -30.14 12.46 -1.88
C GLY A 82 -30.09 13.60 -0.87
N ASN A 83 -30.72 13.37 0.29
CA ASN A 83 -30.72 14.33 1.40
C ASN A 83 -29.29 14.69 1.80
N GLY A 84 -28.98 15.97 1.90
CA GLY A 84 -27.68 16.47 2.28
C GLY A 84 -26.69 16.67 1.12
N GLN A 85 -27.06 16.36 -0.13
CA GLN A 85 -26.17 16.56 -1.28
C GLN A 85 -25.68 18.00 -1.35
N GLY A 86 -24.35 18.18 -1.52
CA GLY A 86 -23.69 19.48 -1.59
C GLY A 86 -23.46 20.18 -0.25
N LEU A 87 -23.97 19.65 0.87
CA LEU A 87 -23.65 20.18 2.19
C LEU A 87 -22.26 19.76 2.64
N CYS A 88 -21.58 20.58 3.45
CA CYS A 88 -20.33 20.21 4.09
C CYS A 88 -20.52 19.00 4.99
N VAL A 89 -19.54 18.09 5.01
CA VAL A 89 -19.55 16.89 5.86
C VAL A 89 -19.39 17.24 7.36
N LYS A 90 -18.64 18.32 7.65
CA LYS A 90 -18.42 18.76 9.02
C LYS A 90 -19.74 19.09 9.68
N ASN A 91 -19.97 18.50 10.84
CA ASN A 91 -21.18 18.69 11.66
C ASN A 91 -22.50 18.30 10.96
N ASN A 92 -22.43 17.40 9.97
CA ASN A 92 -23.62 17.01 9.19
C ASN A 92 -23.71 15.49 8.93
N ALA A 93 -22.77 14.68 9.41
CA ALA A 93 -22.87 13.24 9.23
C ALA A 93 -23.61 12.57 10.40
N ALA A 94 -24.40 11.55 10.07
CA ALA A 94 -25.18 10.79 11.05
C ALA A 94 -24.82 9.31 11.12
N SER A 95 -24.23 8.73 10.08
CA SER A 95 -23.83 7.33 10.05
C SER A 95 -22.62 7.10 9.16
N VAL A 96 -22.03 5.92 9.29
CA VAL A 96 -20.80 5.53 8.60
C VAL A 96 -20.89 4.14 8.01
N TRP A 97 -20.11 3.89 6.96
CA TRP A 97 -19.76 2.56 6.50
C TRP A 97 -18.23 2.50 6.30
N ASN A 98 -17.58 1.68 7.11
CA ASN A 98 -16.14 1.47 6.98
C ASN A 98 -15.88 0.26 6.06
N ARG A 99 -15.58 0.50 4.80
CA ARG A 99 -15.21 -0.53 3.81
C ARG A 99 -13.69 -0.67 3.65
N THR A 100 -12.91 -0.01 4.52
CA THR A 100 -11.45 -0.16 4.55
C THR A 100 -11.03 -1.49 5.18
N GLY A 101 -9.76 -1.85 5.01
CA GLY A 101 -9.17 -3.03 5.66
C GLY A 101 -8.80 -2.83 7.14
N GLY A 102 -9.03 -1.63 7.71
CA GLY A 102 -8.66 -1.29 9.08
C GLY A 102 -9.75 -0.54 9.83
N SER A 103 -9.50 -0.19 11.08
CA SER A 103 -10.41 0.67 11.83
C SER A 103 -10.32 2.13 11.37
N VAL A 104 -11.41 2.87 11.50
CA VAL A 104 -11.44 4.32 11.28
C VAL A 104 -12.05 4.98 12.50
N THR A 105 -11.42 6.05 13.00
CA THR A 105 -11.93 6.81 14.14
C THR A 105 -12.41 8.17 13.66
N VAL A 106 -13.66 8.51 13.99
CA VAL A 106 -14.26 9.84 13.77
C VAL A 106 -14.10 10.66 15.05
N PHE A 107 -13.80 11.94 14.89
CA PHE A 107 -13.54 12.86 15.99
C PHE A 107 -14.48 14.06 15.96
N TYR A 108 -14.79 14.57 17.15
CA TYR A 108 -15.63 15.75 17.37
C TYR A 108 -14.95 17.03 16.84
N ASN A 109 -13.64 17.18 17.06
CA ASN A 109 -12.88 18.35 16.64
C ASN A 109 -11.99 18.05 15.42
N SER A 110 -11.66 19.09 14.67
CA SER A 110 -10.59 19.08 13.71
C SER A 110 -9.25 18.74 14.37
N GLY A 111 -8.27 18.23 13.59
CA GLY A 111 -6.97 17.83 14.11
C GLY A 111 -6.97 16.50 14.87
N TYR A 112 -8.01 15.67 14.68
CA TYR A 112 -8.16 14.38 15.38
C TYR A 112 -8.29 14.52 16.91
N ALA A 113 -9.02 15.51 17.36
CA ALA A 113 -9.15 15.86 18.77
C ALA A 113 -10.60 15.75 19.29
N GLY A 114 -10.76 15.81 20.60
CA GLY A 114 -12.05 15.73 21.27
C GLY A 114 -12.60 14.31 21.39
N ASP A 115 -13.89 14.21 21.68
CA ASP A 115 -14.59 12.93 21.75
C ASP A 115 -14.49 12.17 20.42
N SER A 116 -14.49 10.85 20.49
CA SER A 116 -14.30 10.04 19.30
C SER A 116 -15.06 8.72 19.34
N GLN A 117 -15.29 8.15 18.16
CA GLN A 117 -15.87 6.82 18.00
C GLN A 117 -15.11 6.06 16.92
N THR A 118 -14.73 4.81 17.23
CA THR A 118 -13.95 3.96 16.33
C THR A 118 -14.83 2.88 15.71
N PHE A 119 -14.68 2.69 14.41
CA PHE A 119 -15.41 1.73 13.60
C PHE A 119 -14.44 0.69 13.04
N ALA A 120 -14.61 -0.57 13.39
CA ALA A 120 -13.81 -1.67 12.81
C ALA A 120 -14.05 -1.81 11.29
N ALA A 121 -13.14 -2.49 10.60
CA ALA A 121 -13.31 -2.85 9.19
C ALA A 121 -14.66 -3.55 8.95
N GLY A 122 -15.36 -3.18 7.88
CA GLY A 122 -16.67 -3.73 7.50
C GLY A 122 -17.88 -3.17 8.28
N THR A 123 -17.67 -2.34 9.31
CA THR A 123 -18.76 -1.84 10.15
C THR A 123 -19.66 -0.86 9.41
N LYS A 124 -20.97 -1.08 9.50
CA LYS A 124 -22.03 -0.09 9.28
C LYS A 124 -22.63 0.30 10.62
N ALA A 125 -22.66 1.59 10.94
CA ALA A 125 -23.20 2.04 12.21
C ALA A 125 -23.61 3.52 12.19
N ASN A 126 -24.47 3.90 13.09
CA ASN A 126 -24.74 5.31 13.38
C ASN A 126 -23.63 5.91 14.23
N LEU A 127 -23.34 7.18 14.02
CA LEU A 127 -22.57 7.97 14.96
C LEU A 127 -23.35 8.04 16.30
N ASN A 128 -22.62 7.98 17.40
CA ASN A 128 -23.21 8.13 18.74
C ASN A 128 -23.78 9.54 18.93
N ALA A 129 -24.48 9.76 20.02
CA ALA A 129 -25.15 11.04 20.29
C ALA A 129 -24.19 12.24 20.34
N THR A 130 -22.93 12.01 20.72
CA THR A 130 -21.91 13.08 20.79
C THR A 130 -21.41 13.49 19.42
N LEU A 131 -21.27 12.54 18.48
CA LEU A 131 -20.63 12.77 17.20
C LEU A 131 -21.62 12.97 16.04
N LYS A 132 -22.89 12.56 16.22
CA LYS A 132 -23.93 12.73 15.21
C LYS A 132 -24.19 14.22 14.99
N ASN A 133 -23.93 14.69 13.76
CA ASN A 133 -23.99 16.08 13.35
C ASN A 133 -23.00 17.01 14.08
N GLU A 134 -21.92 16.41 14.64
CA GLU A 134 -20.86 17.13 15.35
C GLU A 134 -19.46 16.61 14.95
N ASN A 135 -19.39 15.87 13.87
CA ASN A 135 -18.16 15.28 13.34
C ASN A 135 -17.30 16.31 12.60
N ALA A 136 -16.00 16.38 12.89
CA ALA A 136 -15.10 17.35 12.24
C ALA A 136 -13.89 16.77 11.54
N SER A 137 -13.46 15.55 11.89
CA SER A 137 -12.33 14.88 11.28
C SER A 137 -12.45 13.36 11.40
N HIS A 138 -11.68 12.63 10.59
CA HIS A 138 -11.50 11.19 10.78
C HIS A 138 -10.07 10.79 10.51
N ARG A 139 -9.63 9.77 11.24
CA ARG A 139 -8.33 9.16 11.06
C ARG A 139 -8.51 7.68 10.77
N PHE A 140 -7.94 7.23 9.67
CA PHE A 140 -7.75 5.82 9.45
C PHE A 140 -6.80 5.34 10.55
N GLY A 141 -7.34 4.62 11.50
CA GLY A 141 -6.53 3.84 12.40
C GLY A 141 -5.91 2.76 11.55
N GLY A 142 -4.61 2.61 11.60
CA GLY A 142 -4.09 1.28 11.39
C GLY A 142 -4.94 0.43 12.34
N GLY A 143 -5.65 -0.58 11.80
CA GLY A 143 -6.49 -1.42 12.65
C GLY A 143 -5.70 -1.81 13.88
N THR A 144 -6.37 -2.17 14.96
CA THR A 144 -5.79 -3.07 15.96
C THR A 144 -5.60 -4.47 15.32
N THR A 145 -5.02 -4.50 14.14
CA THR A 145 -4.24 -5.64 13.69
C THR A 145 -3.01 -5.55 14.56
N THR A 146 -2.78 -6.53 15.38
CA THR A 146 -1.45 -6.79 15.92
C THR A 146 -0.51 -6.51 14.76
N LYS A 147 0.25 -5.39 14.86
CA LYS A 147 1.18 -5.04 13.77
C LYS A 147 2.05 -6.25 13.56
N VAL A 148 2.15 -6.70 12.33
CA VAL A 148 3.02 -7.83 11.97
C VAL A 148 4.44 -7.31 11.85
N ASP A 149 5.39 -8.01 12.41
CA ASP A 149 6.79 -7.66 12.21
C ASP A 149 7.11 -7.71 10.72
N MET A 150 7.69 -6.64 10.23
CA MET A 150 7.97 -6.49 8.79
C MET A 150 8.87 -7.61 8.29
N SER A 151 9.81 -8.06 9.14
CA SER A 151 10.67 -9.23 8.91
C SER A 151 9.86 -10.53 8.73
N ASP A 152 8.83 -10.76 9.55
CA ASP A 152 7.95 -11.94 9.42
C ASP A 152 7.07 -11.86 8.17
N ALA A 153 6.58 -10.67 7.84
CA ALA A 153 5.80 -10.46 6.64
C ALA A 153 6.61 -10.62 5.35
N LEU A 154 7.89 -10.25 5.38
CA LEU A 154 8.79 -10.31 4.24
C LEU A 154 9.12 -11.75 3.83
N TYR A 155 9.27 -12.66 4.79
CA TYR A 155 9.72 -14.02 4.48
C TYR A 155 8.59 -15.06 4.49
N VAL A 156 8.70 -16.05 3.60
CA VAL A 156 7.81 -17.23 3.63
C VAL A 156 8.02 -17.97 4.94
N GLY A 157 6.92 -18.20 5.68
CA GLY A 157 6.96 -18.83 7.01
C GLY A 157 7.45 -17.92 8.14
N GLY A 158 7.64 -16.62 7.91
CA GLY A 158 8.10 -15.65 8.93
C GLY A 158 9.54 -15.92 9.40
N GLY A 159 9.90 -15.42 10.58
CA GLY A 159 11.17 -15.71 11.26
C GLY A 159 12.39 -14.94 10.75
N GLY A 160 12.19 -13.85 10.03
CA GLY A 160 13.26 -12.92 9.69
C GLY A 160 13.63 -12.01 10.86
N ARG A 161 14.70 -11.25 10.71
CA ARG A 161 15.11 -10.20 11.65
C ARG A 161 15.61 -8.96 10.91
N LEU A 162 15.40 -7.80 11.50
CA LEU A 162 16.01 -6.55 11.07
C LEU A 162 17.52 -6.60 11.34
N THR A 163 18.33 -6.22 10.36
CA THR A 163 19.80 -6.16 10.48
C THR A 163 20.32 -4.73 10.39
N THR A 164 19.73 -3.89 9.54
CA THR A 164 20.09 -2.47 9.41
C THR A 164 18.82 -1.65 9.15
N GLY A 165 18.56 -0.63 9.97
CA GLY A 165 17.47 0.30 9.76
C GLY A 165 17.74 1.34 8.65
N PHE A 166 16.73 2.13 8.33
CA PHE A 166 16.86 3.28 7.45
C PHE A 166 17.90 4.26 8.02
N ASP A 167 18.81 4.75 7.15
CA ASP A 167 19.94 5.60 7.51
C ASP A 167 20.89 4.98 8.58
N GLY A 168 20.88 3.66 8.69
CA GLY A 168 21.50 2.90 9.77
C GLY A 168 22.93 2.44 9.49
N TYR A 169 23.65 2.98 8.49
CA TYR A 169 25.06 2.63 8.28
C TYR A 169 25.95 3.14 9.43
N VAL A 170 26.73 2.22 10.02
CA VAL A 170 27.66 2.51 11.10
C VAL A 170 29.11 2.49 10.59
N ASN A 171 29.45 1.45 9.80
CA ASN A 171 30.82 1.23 9.31
C ASN A 171 30.93 1.27 7.77
N THR A 172 29.83 1.55 7.08
CA THR A 172 29.79 1.68 5.62
C THR A 172 29.71 3.16 5.27
N PRO A 173 30.62 3.69 4.45
CA PRO A 173 30.51 5.06 3.98
C PRO A 173 29.23 5.27 3.15
N GLY A 174 28.53 6.38 3.37
CA GLY A 174 27.30 6.73 2.68
C GLY A 174 26.07 6.72 3.59
N ARG A 175 24.87 6.72 2.99
CA ARG A 175 23.60 6.75 3.69
C ARG A 175 22.78 5.51 3.31
N HIS A 176 22.12 4.88 4.27
CA HIS A 176 21.33 3.66 4.01
C HIS A 176 19.91 4.02 3.58
N GLU A 177 19.61 3.83 2.30
CA GLU A 177 18.38 4.29 1.64
C GLU A 177 17.15 3.40 1.88
N GLY A 178 17.31 2.29 2.59
CA GLY A 178 16.24 1.34 2.88
C GLY A 178 16.38 0.68 4.25
N ILE A 179 15.88 -0.54 4.35
CA ILE A 179 15.86 -1.36 5.56
C ILE A 179 16.32 -2.75 5.18
N ASP A 180 17.29 -3.30 5.90
CA ASP A 180 17.83 -4.65 5.67
C ASP A 180 17.22 -5.66 6.63
N PHE A 181 16.81 -6.79 6.06
CA PHE A 181 16.32 -7.94 6.80
C PHE A 181 17.09 -9.20 6.40
N ALA A 182 17.29 -10.10 7.35
CA ALA A 182 17.90 -11.39 7.09
C ALA A 182 17.12 -12.53 7.75
N LYS A 183 17.01 -13.65 7.02
CA LYS A 183 16.51 -14.93 7.52
C LYS A 183 17.50 -16.06 7.22
N GLY A 184 18.08 -16.05 6.04
CA GLY A 184 19.07 -17.02 5.58
C GLY A 184 18.95 -17.31 4.08
N SER A 185 20.07 -17.67 3.46
CA SER A 185 20.15 -17.92 2.02
C SER A 185 19.09 -18.93 1.55
N GLY A 186 18.40 -18.59 0.46
CA GLY A 186 17.33 -19.40 -0.12
C GLY A 186 15.95 -19.18 0.51
N SER A 187 15.82 -18.41 1.60
CA SER A 187 14.52 -18.08 2.19
C SER A 187 13.64 -17.32 1.20
N GLY A 188 12.40 -17.76 1.02
CA GLY A 188 11.48 -17.11 0.09
C GLY A 188 11.14 -15.68 0.53
N VAL A 189 11.32 -14.70 -0.35
CA VAL A 189 11.04 -13.28 -0.14
C VAL A 189 9.69 -12.91 -0.75
N LYS A 190 8.81 -12.28 0.03
CA LYS A 190 7.46 -11.88 -0.38
C LYS A 190 7.37 -10.38 -0.62
N ALA A 191 6.50 -9.98 -1.53
CA ALA A 191 6.15 -8.59 -1.73
C ALA A 191 5.39 -8.03 -0.51
N LEU A 192 5.93 -7.00 0.13
CA LEU A 192 5.30 -6.31 1.26
C LEU A 192 4.13 -5.40 0.84
N LEU A 193 4.11 -5.03 -0.44
CA LEU A 193 3.06 -4.23 -1.08
C LEU A 193 2.85 -4.75 -2.49
N GLY A 194 1.58 -4.86 -2.92
CA GLY A 194 1.25 -5.24 -4.29
C GLY A 194 1.48 -4.07 -5.27
N GLY A 195 1.58 -4.39 -6.55
CA GLY A 195 1.76 -3.39 -7.60
C GLY A 195 2.23 -3.99 -8.92
N THR A 196 2.64 -3.14 -9.85
CA THR A 196 3.19 -3.56 -11.14
C THR A 196 4.71 -3.57 -11.09
N VAL A 197 5.33 -4.66 -11.51
CA VAL A 197 6.79 -4.76 -11.62
C VAL A 197 7.29 -3.80 -12.69
N THR A 198 8.17 -2.89 -12.31
CA THR A 198 8.75 -1.90 -13.22
C THR A 198 10.12 -2.31 -13.74
N ASN A 199 10.81 -3.18 -13.02
CA ASN A 199 12.12 -3.69 -13.40
C ASN A 199 12.48 -4.96 -12.63
N VAL A 200 13.21 -5.86 -13.30
CA VAL A 200 13.85 -7.04 -12.71
C VAL A 200 15.28 -7.13 -13.21
N VAL A 201 16.24 -7.19 -12.31
CA VAL A 201 17.66 -7.43 -12.60
C VAL A 201 18.13 -8.59 -11.74
N GLU A 202 18.64 -9.66 -12.34
CA GLU A 202 19.08 -10.85 -11.59
C GLU A 202 20.33 -10.60 -10.74
N GLY A 203 21.23 -9.75 -11.25
CA GLY A 203 22.51 -9.54 -10.60
C GLY A 203 23.39 -10.80 -10.55
N GLY A 204 24.39 -10.76 -9.69
CA GLY A 204 25.34 -11.86 -9.50
C GLY A 204 26.18 -11.63 -8.23
N SER A 205 27.22 -12.42 -8.02
CA SER A 205 28.11 -12.26 -6.86
C SER A 205 28.79 -10.89 -6.77
N GLY A 206 29.01 -10.24 -7.91
CA GLY A 206 29.61 -8.90 -7.99
C GLY A 206 28.68 -7.83 -8.56
N SER A 207 27.41 -8.13 -8.77
CA SER A 207 26.44 -7.19 -9.35
C SER A 207 25.10 -7.26 -8.62
N LEU A 208 24.52 -6.09 -8.39
CA LEU A 208 23.28 -5.91 -7.65
C LEU A 208 22.08 -6.55 -8.36
N SER A 209 21.27 -7.33 -7.63
CA SER A 209 19.93 -7.70 -8.09
C SER A 209 18.93 -6.61 -7.72
N THR A 210 17.87 -6.50 -8.50
CA THR A 210 16.81 -5.50 -8.25
C THR A 210 15.46 -6.07 -8.67
N ILE A 211 14.46 -5.97 -7.80
CA ILE A 211 13.04 -6.10 -8.16
C ILE A 211 12.37 -4.82 -7.73
N ALA A 212 11.79 -4.07 -8.68
CA ALA A 212 11.09 -2.82 -8.41
C ALA A 212 9.60 -3.00 -8.68
N ILE A 213 8.75 -2.74 -7.67
CA ILE A 213 7.29 -2.90 -7.75
C ILE A 213 6.64 -1.56 -7.45
N TYR A 214 6.01 -0.96 -8.45
CA TYR A 214 5.29 0.31 -8.33
C TYR A 214 3.84 0.09 -7.92
N ASN A 215 3.44 0.74 -6.83
CA ASN A 215 2.06 0.80 -6.39
C ASN A 215 1.45 2.17 -6.73
N ALA A 216 0.48 2.18 -7.65
CA ALA A 216 -0.14 3.42 -8.13
C ALA A 216 -1.01 4.10 -7.07
N THR A 217 -1.64 3.33 -6.16
CA THR A 217 -2.51 3.89 -5.10
C THR A 217 -1.74 4.81 -4.15
N TYR A 218 -0.50 4.46 -3.85
CA TYR A 218 0.35 5.23 -2.94
C TYR A 218 1.39 6.09 -3.65
N ASP A 219 1.48 5.98 -4.97
CA ASP A 219 2.55 6.58 -5.78
C ASP A 219 3.95 6.29 -5.20
N LYS A 220 4.20 5.01 -4.93
CA LYS A 220 5.45 4.52 -4.35
C LYS A 220 5.96 3.32 -5.10
N THR A 221 7.28 3.23 -5.25
CA THR A 221 7.96 2.02 -5.70
C THR A 221 8.66 1.37 -4.52
N ILE A 222 8.39 0.08 -4.31
CA ILE A 222 9.12 -0.75 -3.36
C ILE A 222 10.15 -1.55 -4.13
N ILE A 223 11.41 -1.42 -3.70
CA ILE A 223 12.55 -2.05 -4.35
C ILE A 223 13.16 -3.07 -3.41
N TYR A 224 13.39 -4.26 -3.92
CA TYR A 224 14.02 -5.38 -3.22
C TYR A 224 15.37 -5.64 -3.86
N LEU A 225 16.46 -5.59 -3.06
CA LEU A 225 17.82 -5.83 -3.52
C LEU A 225 18.40 -7.08 -2.89
N HIS A 226 19.53 -7.53 -3.44
CA HIS A 226 20.39 -8.61 -2.96
C HIS A 226 19.79 -10.02 -3.02
N SER A 227 18.49 -10.14 -3.26
CA SER A 227 17.78 -11.41 -3.39
C SER A 227 17.87 -11.96 -4.81
N ASN A 228 17.64 -13.25 -4.99
CA ASN A 228 17.58 -13.91 -6.30
C ASN A 228 16.14 -13.87 -6.81
N PRO A 229 15.80 -13.08 -7.85
CA PRO A 229 14.45 -13.03 -8.40
C PRO A 229 13.97 -14.41 -8.84
N LEU A 230 12.67 -14.70 -8.69
CA LEU A 230 12.09 -15.91 -9.28
C LEU A 230 11.98 -15.77 -10.80
N ASP A 231 12.19 -16.86 -11.53
CA ASP A 231 12.05 -16.90 -13.00
C ASP A 231 10.65 -16.52 -13.50
N SER A 232 9.65 -16.60 -12.64
CA SER A 232 8.25 -16.25 -12.90
C SER A 232 7.91 -14.78 -12.65
N VAL A 233 8.90 -13.93 -12.33
CA VAL A 233 8.68 -12.51 -12.05
C VAL A 233 9.36 -11.66 -13.11
N ASP A 234 8.56 -11.06 -13.99
CA ASP A 234 9.04 -10.23 -15.10
C ASP A 234 8.51 -8.79 -15.01
N ALA A 235 9.20 -7.86 -15.68
CA ALA A 235 8.74 -6.48 -15.80
C ALA A 235 7.38 -6.44 -16.53
N GLY A 236 6.41 -5.74 -15.95
CA GLY A 236 5.03 -5.66 -16.41
C GLY A 236 4.06 -6.54 -15.62
N ASP A 237 4.54 -7.48 -14.83
CA ASP A 237 3.69 -8.35 -14.01
C ASP A 237 2.98 -7.56 -12.92
N VAL A 238 1.77 -8.02 -12.57
CA VAL A 238 1.02 -7.53 -11.42
C VAL A 238 1.25 -8.48 -10.24
N ILE A 239 1.87 -7.97 -9.20
CA ILE A 239 2.21 -8.70 -7.98
C ILE A 239 1.21 -8.36 -6.87
N SER A 240 0.71 -9.38 -6.19
CA SER A 240 -0.11 -9.22 -5.00
C SER A 240 0.74 -9.08 -3.74
N LYS A 241 0.25 -8.34 -2.73
CA LYS A 241 0.87 -8.33 -1.39
C LYS A 241 0.96 -9.76 -0.85
N GLY A 242 2.13 -10.15 -0.34
CA GLY A 242 2.39 -11.50 0.19
C GLY A 242 2.78 -12.54 -0.86
N GLN A 243 2.74 -12.22 -2.15
CA GLN A 243 3.25 -13.10 -3.21
C GLN A 243 4.76 -13.23 -3.11
N GLN A 244 5.28 -14.46 -3.23
CA GLN A 244 6.72 -14.67 -3.30
C GLN A 244 7.28 -14.14 -4.63
N ILE A 245 8.38 -13.39 -4.54
CA ILE A 245 9.00 -12.71 -5.69
C ILE A 245 10.47 -13.07 -5.87
N ALA A 246 11.12 -13.56 -4.81
CA ALA A 246 12.54 -13.88 -4.82
C ALA A 246 12.89 -14.94 -3.77
N ASN A 247 14.16 -15.36 -3.77
CA ASN A 247 14.80 -16.05 -2.66
C ASN A 247 15.96 -15.21 -2.13
N GLU A 248 16.08 -15.09 -0.81
CA GLU A 248 17.15 -14.33 -0.16
C GLU A 248 18.52 -14.82 -0.60
N ALA A 249 19.41 -13.91 -0.91
CA ALA A 249 20.75 -14.19 -1.43
C ALA A 249 21.76 -13.10 -1.01
N ALA A 250 22.93 -13.10 -1.67
CA ALA A 250 23.98 -12.09 -1.49
C ALA A 250 24.38 -11.50 -2.87
N ARG A 251 23.38 -11.03 -3.65
CA ARG A 251 23.63 -10.46 -4.99
C ARG A 251 24.16 -9.04 -4.89
N GLY A 252 25.43 -8.84 -5.25
CA GLY A 252 26.08 -7.52 -5.19
C GLY A 252 26.44 -7.07 -3.77
N THR A 253 26.51 -8.00 -2.82
CA THR A 253 26.92 -7.78 -1.43
C THR A 253 27.70 -8.96 -0.90
N SER A 254 28.37 -8.80 0.24
CA SER A 254 29.12 -9.88 0.90
C SER A 254 28.29 -10.69 1.92
N ALA A 255 27.15 -10.13 2.34
CA ALA A 255 26.29 -10.75 3.36
C ALA A 255 24.91 -11.09 2.79
N THR A 256 24.37 -12.25 3.16
CA THR A 256 23.01 -12.66 2.80
C THR A 256 21.97 -11.82 3.54
N HIS A 257 21.17 -11.07 2.81
CA HIS A 257 20.05 -10.27 3.32
C HIS A 257 19.15 -9.82 2.17
N THR A 258 17.98 -9.29 2.50
CA THR A 258 17.10 -8.55 1.58
C THR A 258 17.03 -7.10 2.01
N HIS A 259 17.50 -6.20 1.16
CA HIS A 259 17.29 -4.76 1.32
C HIS A 259 15.93 -4.38 0.75
N VAL A 260 15.15 -3.63 1.53
CA VAL A 260 13.82 -3.12 1.14
C VAL A 260 13.85 -1.61 1.15
N GLU A 261 13.69 -1.01 -0.02
CA GLU A 261 13.71 0.44 -0.21
C GLU A 261 12.34 0.95 -0.67
N MET A 262 11.90 2.08 -0.14
CA MET A 262 10.69 2.78 -0.57
C MET A 262 11.06 4.08 -1.27
N ARG A 263 10.75 4.18 -2.57
CA ARG A 263 10.97 5.38 -3.37
C ARG A 263 9.67 6.10 -3.72
N LEU A 264 9.74 7.43 -3.83
CA LEU A 264 8.63 8.25 -4.30
C LEU A 264 8.44 8.09 -5.81
N GLY A 265 7.19 7.96 -6.26
CA GLY A 265 6.83 7.83 -7.66
C GLY A 265 7.23 6.49 -8.29
N ARG A 266 7.09 6.41 -9.61
CA ARG A 266 7.43 5.23 -10.39
C ARG A 266 8.94 5.19 -10.65
N ARG A 267 9.62 4.17 -10.14
CA ARG A 267 11.06 3.97 -10.26
C ARG A 267 11.38 2.58 -10.81
N THR A 268 12.58 2.43 -11.34
CA THR A 268 13.11 1.17 -11.87
C THR A 268 14.37 0.71 -11.16
N LEU A 269 15.04 1.61 -10.44
CA LEU A 269 16.30 1.36 -9.74
C LEU A 269 16.27 1.95 -8.34
N ALA A 270 17.05 1.36 -7.46
CA ALA A 270 17.33 1.84 -6.12
C ALA A 270 18.09 3.18 -6.14
N ALA A 271 18.03 3.91 -5.03
CA ALA A 271 18.93 5.02 -4.77
C ALA A 271 20.36 4.51 -4.53
N LYS A 272 21.32 5.36 -4.70
CA LYS A 272 22.68 5.03 -4.36
C LYS A 272 22.87 5.20 -2.86
N SER A 273 23.36 4.17 -2.19
CA SER A 273 23.61 4.18 -0.74
C SER A 273 25.09 4.28 -0.41
N VAL A 274 25.87 3.31 -0.90
CA VAL A 274 27.31 3.22 -0.58
C VAL A 274 28.09 4.35 -1.24
N ASN A 275 28.92 5.03 -0.44
CA ASN A 275 29.71 6.21 -0.83
C ASN A 275 28.82 7.37 -1.36
N ASP A 276 27.55 7.45 -0.95
CA ASP A 276 26.68 8.59 -1.20
C ASP A 276 26.34 9.29 0.12
N PRO A 277 26.73 10.56 0.30
CA PRO A 277 26.45 11.28 1.54
C PRO A 277 25.01 11.82 1.61
N VAL A 278 24.22 11.68 0.54
CA VAL A 278 22.87 12.23 0.43
C VAL A 278 21.85 11.11 0.67
N LEU A 279 20.76 11.39 1.37
CA LEU A 279 19.55 10.57 1.42
C LEU A 279 18.57 11.06 0.35
N ASP A 280 18.30 10.20 -0.63
CA ASP A 280 17.33 10.45 -1.69
C ASP A 280 15.89 10.12 -1.25
N ASN A 281 15.73 9.19 -0.32
CA ASN A 281 14.45 8.70 0.11
C ASN A 281 14.03 9.28 1.47
N PRO A 282 12.74 9.54 1.68
CA PRO A 282 12.24 9.85 3.01
C PRO A 282 12.26 8.60 3.90
N ASN A 283 12.29 8.81 5.23
CA ASN A 283 12.17 7.72 6.19
C ASN A 283 10.90 6.87 5.91
N PRO A 284 11.02 5.57 5.61
CA PRO A 284 9.90 4.72 5.23
C PRO A 284 9.08 4.20 6.42
N ASN A 285 9.56 4.33 7.66
CA ASN A 285 8.93 3.73 8.83
C ASN A 285 7.47 4.19 9.02
N PRO A 286 7.14 5.49 8.95
CA PRO A 286 5.74 5.93 9.07
C PRO A 286 4.84 5.34 7.96
N PHE A 287 5.38 5.14 6.76
CA PHE A 287 4.65 4.51 5.66
C PHE A 287 4.31 3.05 5.98
N TRP A 288 5.27 2.27 6.47
CA TRP A 288 5.09 0.87 6.81
C TRP A 288 4.17 0.69 8.03
N GLU A 289 4.37 1.52 9.05
CA GLU A 289 3.53 1.50 10.26
C GLU A 289 2.06 1.78 9.97
N ALA A 290 1.77 2.74 9.07
CA ALA A 290 0.42 3.03 8.62
C ALA A 290 -0.23 1.87 7.83
N ARG A 291 0.55 0.84 7.42
CA ARG A 291 0.10 -0.36 6.72
C ARG A 291 0.12 -1.62 7.57
N GLY A 292 0.21 -1.44 8.89
CA GLY A 292 0.11 -2.53 9.87
C GLY A 292 1.41 -3.30 10.06
N TYR A 293 2.56 -2.71 9.73
CA TYR A 293 3.86 -3.32 9.99
C TYR A 293 4.55 -2.70 11.21
N ASN A 294 5.22 -3.52 12.02
CA ASN A 294 6.31 -3.08 12.87
C ASN A 294 7.60 -3.19 12.08
N VAL A 295 8.39 -2.11 12.03
CA VAL A 295 9.70 -2.14 11.39
C VAL A 295 10.70 -2.73 12.37
N ARG A 296 10.75 -4.06 12.46
CA ARG A 296 11.67 -4.86 13.28
C ARG A 296 11.76 -6.30 12.77
#